data_4762cb305d257c21a46204d88a6f212f
#
_entry.id   4762cb305d257c21a46204d88a6f212f
#
_cell.length_a   1.000
_cell.length_b   1.000
_cell.length_c   1.000
_cell.angle_alpha   90.00
_cell.angle_beta   90.00
_cell.angle_gamma   90.00
#
_symmetry.space_group_name_H-M   'P 1'
#
loop_
_entity.id
_entity.type
_entity.pdbx_description
1 polymer ?
#
loop_
_entity_poly.entity_id
_entity_poly.type
_entity_poly.pdbx_seq_one_letter_code
_entity_poly.pdbx_strand_id
1 'polypeptide(L)' 'MLGEAIRSHLQAVPFKPFVIQMTDGRRFEVPHPEFAAINRQGTEFVAFGARDTAITLSTLLVASLEPMQPAEQ' A
#
# COMPACT_ATOMS: atom_id res chain seq x y z
N MET A 1 -5.60 -12.35 -5.01
CA MET A 1 -5.25 -11.20 -5.84
C MET A 1 -4.66 -10.10 -4.98
N LEU A 2 -3.76 -9.34 -5.55
CA LEU A 2 -3.07 -8.30 -4.77
C LEU A 2 -4.00 -7.19 -4.33
N GLY A 3 -5.04 -6.90 -5.09
CA GLY A 3 -6.01 -5.90 -4.67
C GLY A 3 -6.72 -6.31 -3.39
N GLU A 4 -7.04 -7.58 -3.27
CA GLU A 4 -7.66 -8.06 -2.04
C GLU A 4 -6.68 -8.04 -0.88
N ALA A 5 -5.41 -8.33 -1.16
CA ALA A 5 -4.40 -8.27 -0.12
C ALA A 5 -4.23 -6.84 0.40
N ILE A 6 -4.21 -5.85 -0.50
CA ILE A 6 -4.12 -4.46 -0.08
C ILE A 6 -5.32 -4.09 0.78
N ARG A 7 -6.53 -4.49 0.34
CA ARG A 7 -7.73 -4.18 1.12
C ARG A 7 -7.67 -4.82 2.49
N SER A 8 -7.23 -6.07 2.56
CA SER A 8 -7.12 -6.75 3.86
C SER A 8 -6.15 -6.05 4.79
N HIS A 9 -5.01 -5.59 4.25
CA HIS A 9 -4.05 -4.86 5.07
C HIS A 9 -4.62 -3.54 5.57
N LEU A 10 -5.39 -2.84 4.73
CA LEU A 10 -5.97 -1.56 5.14
C LEU A 10 -7.09 -1.73 6.16
N GLN A 11 -7.78 -2.86 6.14
CA GLN A 11 -8.90 -3.09 7.04
C GLN A 11 -8.54 -3.90 8.28
N ALA A 12 -7.28 -4.29 8.42
CA ALA A 12 -6.86 -5.13 9.55
C ALA A 12 -7.04 -4.39 10.87
N VAL A 13 -7.45 -5.14 11.89
CA VAL A 13 -7.62 -4.62 13.24
C VAL A 13 -6.86 -5.52 14.20
N PRO A 14 -5.80 -5.02 14.83
CA PRO A 14 -5.26 -3.68 14.69
C PRO A 14 -4.54 -3.51 13.37
N PHE A 15 -4.50 -2.27 12.87
CA PHE A 15 -3.78 -1.96 11.64
C PHE A 15 -2.29 -2.11 11.88
N LYS A 16 -1.60 -2.73 10.94
CA LYS A 16 -0.15 -2.86 11.00
C LYS A 16 0.46 -2.16 9.79
N PRO A 17 1.40 -1.24 9.99
CA PRO A 17 2.00 -0.54 8.86
C PRO A 17 2.65 -1.51 7.88
N PHE A 18 2.60 -1.16 6.60
CA PHE A 18 3.17 -2.01 5.56
C PHE A 18 3.70 -1.15 4.42
N VAL A 19 4.44 -1.79 3.54
CA VAL A 19 5.03 -1.15 2.36
C VAL A 19 4.51 -1.86 1.13
N ILE A 20 4.10 -1.07 0.12
CA ILE A 20 3.71 -1.60 -1.18
C ILE A 20 4.91 -1.44 -2.11
N GLN A 21 5.44 -2.56 -2.59
CA GLN A 21 6.57 -2.58 -3.51
C GLN A 21 6.03 -2.75 -4.91
N MET A 22 6.38 -1.84 -5.80
CA MET A 22 5.94 -1.90 -7.20
C MET A 22 6.96 -2.64 -8.05
N THR A 23 6.52 -3.13 -9.21
CA THR A 23 7.41 -3.87 -10.11
C THR A 23 8.51 -3.00 -10.70
N ASP A 24 8.32 -1.68 -10.73
CA ASP A 24 9.35 -0.78 -11.24
C ASP A 24 10.31 -0.29 -10.15
N GLY A 25 10.22 -0.86 -8.95
CA GLY A 25 11.13 -0.51 -7.87
C GLY A 25 10.62 0.56 -6.92
N ARG A 26 9.52 1.21 -7.24
CA ARG A 26 8.98 2.22 -6.33
C ARG A 26 8.41 1.56 -5.09
N ARG A 27 8.51 2.25 -3.96
CA ARG A 27 8.01 1.76 -2.69
C ARG A 27 7.13 2.84 -2.08
N PHE A 28 5.98 2.43 -1.58
CA PHE A 28 5.05 3.35 -0.92
C PHE A 28 4.79 2.86 0.48
N GLU A 29 5.13 3.67 1.48
CA GLU A 29 4.90 3.32 2.87
C GLU A 29 3.49 3.67 3.28
N VAL A 30 2.86 2.77 4.01
CA VAL A 30 1.50 2.96 4.51
C VAL A 30 1.56 2.86 6.03
N PRO A 31 1.96 3.94 6.72
CA PRO A 31 2.07 3.90 8.17
C PRO A 31 0.72 3.94 8.88
N HIS A 32 -0.31 4.42 8.21
CA HIS A 32 -1.66 4.49 8.76
C HIS A 32 -2.65 4.15 7.66
N PRO A 33 -3.85 3.68 8.00
CA PRO A 33 -4.79 3.26 6.95
C PRO A 33 -5.23 4.39 6.03
N GLU A 34 -5.12 5.63 6.45
CA GLU A 34 -5.51 6.74 5.58
C GLU A 34 -4.45 7.09 4.55
N PHE A 35 -3.29 6.42 4.56
CA PHE A 35 -2.23 6.69 3.59
C PHE A 35 -2.41 5.96 2.28
N ALA A 36 -3.47 5.19 2.12
CA ALA A 36 -3.77 4.51 0.88
C ALA A 36 -5.26 4.25 0.79
N ALA A 37 -5.77 4.13 -0.42
CA ALA A 37 -7.16 3.78 -0.64
C ALA A 37 -7.23 2.90 -1.87
N ILE A 38 -8.18 1.98 -1.89
CA ILE A 38 -8.31 1.05 -3.01
C ILE A 38 -9.74 1.10 -3.51
N ASN A 39 -9.91 0.97 -4.82
CA ASN A 39 -11.24 1.03 -5.40
C ASN A 39 -12.01 -0.26 -5.09
N ARG A 40 -13.32 -0.22 -5.33
CA ARG A 40 -14.18 -1.34 -4.99
C ARG A 40 -13.75 -2.62 -5.68
N GLN A 41 -13.31 -2.53 -6.92
CA GLN A 41 -12.96 -3.71 -7.68
C GLN A 41 -11.57 -4.24 -7.38
N GLY A 42 -10.76 -3.50 -6.65
CA GLY A 42 -9.41 -3.94 -6.32
C GLY A 42 -8.44 -3.83 -7.49
N THR A 43 -8.75 -3.00 -8.48
CA THR A 43 -7.91 -2.87 -9.67
C THR A 43 -6.95 -1.70 -9.58
N GLU A 44 -7.28 -0.67 -8.80
CA GLU A 44 -6.45 0.52 -8.68
C GLU A 44 -6.43 0.98 -7.24
N PHE A 45 -5.34 1.60 -6.86
CA PHE A 45 -5.24 2.18 -5.52
C PHE A 45 -4.51 3.52 -5.61
N VAL A 46 -4.72 4.34 -4.58
CA VAL A 46 -4.04 5.62 -4.44
C VAL A 46 -3.08 5.49 -3.27
N ALA A 47 -1.86 5.95 -3.47
CA ALA A 47 -0.88 6.04 -2.41
C ALA A 47 -0.24 7.42 -2.45
N PHE A 48 0.50 7.77 -1.41
CA PHE A 48 1.10 9.10 -1.34
C PHE A 48 2.59 8.99 -1.50
N GLY A 49 3.10 9.68 -2.49
CA GLY A 49 4.54 9.76 -2.71
C GLY A 49 5.14 10.97 -2.01
N ALA A 50 6.25 11.45 -2.55
CA ALA A 50 6.94 12.58 -1.97
C ALA A 50 6.02 13.80 -1.90
N ARG A 51 6.15 14.56 -0.82
CA ARG A 51 5.37 15.79 -0.61
C ARG A 51 3.86 15.54 -0.59
N ASP A 52 3.47 14.35 -0.16
CA ASP A 52 2.05 13.99 -0.08
C ASP A 52 1.34 14.08 -1.42
N THR A 53 2.05 13.86 -2.51
CA THR A 53 1.43 13.79 -3.82
C THR A 53 0.64 12.50 -3.95
N ALA A 54 -0.64 12.60 -4.27
CA ALA A 54 -1.46 11.43 -4.48
C ALA A 54 -1.16 10.80 -5.83
N ILE A 55 -0.90 9.51 -5.85
CA ILE A 55 -0.55 8.78 -7.06
C ILE A 55 -1.51 7.61 -7.20
N THR A 56 -2.14 7.51 -8.36
CA THR A 56 -3.04 6.39 -8.64
C THR A 56 -2.25 5.32 -9.39
N LEU A 57 -2.35 4.08 -8.89
CA LEU A 57 -1.55 2.99 -9.41
C LEU A 57 -2.43 1.78 -9.69
N SER A 58 -1.98 0.94 -10.62
CA SER A 58 -2.67 -0.31 -10.92
C SER A 58 -2.20 -1.40 -9.96
N THR A 59 -3.14 -2.19 -9.44
CA THR A 59 -2.76 -3.32 -8.60
C THR A 59 -1.99 -4.38 -9.38
N LEU A 60 -2.10 -4.39 -10.70
CA LEU A 60 -1.32 -5.32 -11.53
C LEU A 60 0.18 -5.05 -11.48
N LEU A 61 0.56 -3.85 -11.07
CA LEU A 61 1.98 -3.48 -11.02
C LEU A 61 2.57 -3.64 -9.62
N VAL A 62 1.84 -4.21 -8.69
CA VAL A 62 2.35 -4.46 -7.34
C VAL A 62 3.16 -5.74 -7.35
N ALA A 63 4.37 -5.68 -6.82
CA ALA A 63 5.24 -6.84 -6.70
C ALA A 63 5.08 -7.54 -5.37
N SER A 64 4.96 -6.79 -4.29
CA SER A 64 4.82 -7.41 -2.97
C SER A 64 4.26 -6.41 -1.97
N LEU A 65 3.72 -6.95 -0.89
CA LEU A 65 3.33 -6.19 0.29
C LEU A 65 4.18 -6.69 1.44
N GLU A 66 4.88 -5.81 2.10
CA GLU A 66 5.84 -6.20 3.12
C GLU A 66 5.55 -5.48 4.42
N PRO A 67 5.77 -6.12 5.55
CA PRO A 67 5.61 -5.41 6.82
C PRO A 67 6.60 -4.26 6.90
N MET A 68 6.16 -3.17 7.53
CA MET A 68 7.04 -2.05 7.73
C MET A 68 7.78 -2.28 9.02
N GLN A 69 9.09 -2.43 8.93
CA GLN A 69 9.89 -2.77 10.10
C GLN A 69 10.25 -1.54 10.89
N PRO A 70 10.21 -1.58 12.20
CA PRO A 70 10.71 -0.48 13.00
C PRO A 70 12.19 -0.30 12.78
N ALA A 71 12.59 0.92 12.86
CA ALA A 71 13.97 1.21 12.59
C ALA A 71 14.89 0.60 13.60
N GLU A 72 14.49 0.35 14.80
CA GLU A 72 15.25 -0.17 15.70
C GLU A 72 14.90 -1.31 16.08
N GLN A 73 15.17 -1.94 16.31
CA GLN A 73 14.79 -3.12 16.74
C GLN A 73 15.72 -3.65 17.31
#